data_0ef7117db5eac0ecb0cbcc667db86cec
#
_entry.id   0ef7117db5eac0ecb0cbcc667db86cec
#
_cell.length_a   1.000
_cell.length_b   1.000
_cell.length_c   1.000
_cell.angle_alpha   90.00
_cell.angle_beta   90.00
_cell.angle_gamma   90.00
#
_symmetry.space_group_name_H-M   'P 1'
#
loop_
_entity.id
_entity.type
_entity.pdbx_description
1 polymer ?
#
loop_
_entity_poly.entity_id
_entity_poly.type
_entity_poly.pdbx_seq_one_letter_code
_entity_poly.pdbx_strand_id
1 'polypeptide(L)'
;MLMPKRTKHRKTFRLKYEGKAKGNTELHFGTYGLMAQEGAWITANQIEAARIAMTRYMKRGGKVWINIFPNLSLTKKPLETRQGKGKGNPEVWVAVVKQGKIMFEIDEVTEEVAREALRLASHKLPIKTKFVKKESGENNEN
;
A
#
# COMPACT_ATOMS: atom_id res chain seq x y z
N MET A 1 -6.48 -12.67 -2.64
CA MET A 1 -6.48 -11.25 -3.02
C MET A 1 -7.17 -10.42 -1.97
N LEU A 2 -6.60 -9.29 -1.66
CA LEU A 2 -7.17 -8.40 -0.67
C LEU A 2 -8.38 -7.68 -1.24
N MET A 3 -9.48 -7.74 -0.53
CA MET A 3 -10.68 -7.02 -0.90
C MET A 3 -11.60 -6.99 0.30
N PRO A 4 -12.53 -6.03 0.35
CA PRO A 4 -13.45 -5.97 1.46
C PRO A 4 -14.35 -7.19 1.50
N LYS A 5 -14.62 -7.65 2.70
CA LYS A 5 -15.54 -8.78 2.85
C LYS A 5 -16.95 -8.39 2.49
N ARG A 6 -17.29 -7.14 2.73
CA ARG A 6 -18.65 -6.66 2.46
C ARG A 6 -18.55 -5.25 1.94
N THR A 7 -19.36 -4.93 0.95
CA THR A 7 -19.38 -3.60 0.40
C THR A 7 -20.80 -3.07 0.42
N LYS A 8 -20.94 -1.79 0.69
CA LYS A 8 -22.23 -1.14 0.57
C LYS A 8 -22.61 -0.98 -0.88
N HIS A 9 -21.63 -0.57 -1.68
CA HIS A 9 -21.84 -0.39 -3.09
C HIS A 9 -20.80 -1.17 -3.81
N ARG A 10 -21.24 -1.99 -4.72
CA ARG A 10 -20.28 -2.76 -5.47
C ARG A 10 -19.44 -1.88 -6.36
N LYS A 11 -20.06 -0.87 -6.93
CA LYS A 11 -19.34 0.07 -7.77
C LYS A 11 -19.33 1.41 -7.06
N THR A 12 -18.16 1.99 -7.00
CA THR A 12 -18.00 3.27 -6.32
C THR A 12 -17.48 4.27 -7.32
N PHE A 13 -17.62 5.54 -6.95
CA PHE A 13 -17.03 6.59 -7.76
C PHE A 13 -15.52 6.48 -7.66
N ARG A 14 -14.86 6.88 -8.74
CA ARG A 14 -13.42 6.93 -8.70
C ARG A 14 -12.98 8.05 -7.80
N LEU A 15 -12.10 7.71 -6.89
CA LEU A 15 -11.54 8.69 -5.97
C LEU A 15 -10.20 9.14 -6.49
N LYS A 16 -9.95 10.42 -6.37
CA LYS A 16 -8.69 10.97 -6.84
C LYS A 16 -7.60 10.70 -5.84
N TYR A 17 -6.39 10.50 -6.35
CA TYR A 17 -5.23 10.29 -5.49
C TYR A 17 -4.34 11.53 -5.45
N GLU A 18 -4.81 12.62 -6.02
CA GLU A 18 -4.02 13.86 -6.03
C GLU A 18 -4.07 14.50 -4.65
N GLY A 19 -3.08 15.33 -4.40
CA GLY A 19 -2.99 16.01 -3.13
C GLY A 19 -2.17 15.21 -2.14
N LYS A 20 -2.12 15.71 -0.92
CA LYS A 20 -1.34 15.09 0.12
C LYS A 20 -2.21 14.31 1.07
N ALA A 21 -1.64 13.27 1.65
CA ALA A 21 -2.35 12.45 2.61
C ALA A 21 -2.65 13.25 3.86
N LYS A 22 -3.78 12.95 4.47
CA LYS A 22 -4.16 13.59 5.72
C LYS A 22 -4.08 12.62 6.88
N GLY A 23 -3.95 11.33 6.61
CA GLY A 23 -3.82 10.34 7.66
C GLY A 23 -2.64 9.44 7.37
N ASN A 24 -2.15 8.77 8.41
CA ASN A 24 -1.04 7.84 8.27
C ASN A 24 0.18 8.51 7.64
N THR A 25 0.47 9.72 8.07
CA THR A 25 1.65 10.43 7.59
C THR A 25 2.83 10.26 8.53
N GLU A 26 2.62 9.56 9.64
CA GLU A 26 3.67 9.28 10.61
C GLU A 26 3.62 7.81 10.96
N LEU A 27 4.75 7.31 11.45
CA LEU A 27 4.82 5.93 11.90
C LEU A 27 4.05 5.78 13.21
N HIS A 28 3.15 4.81 13.26
CA HIS A 28 2.34 4.57 14.44
C HIS A 28 2.67 3.25 15.11
N PHE A 29 2.98 2.23 14.34
CA PHE A 29 3.14 0.89 14.87
C PHE A 29 4.57 0.42 14.85
N GLY A 30 5.31 0.78 13.82
CA GLY A 30 6.66 0.28 13.65
C GLY A 30 7.69 1.36 13.76
N THR A 31 8.94 0.95 13.73
CA THR A 31 10.07 1.88 13.76
C THR A 31 10.44 2.34 12.37
N TYR A 32 10.17 1.54 11.37
CA TYR A 32 10.54 1.84 9.98
C TYR A 32 9.32 1.76 9.09
N GLY A 33 9.34 2.51 8.02
CA GLY A 33 8.19 2.51 7.13
C GLY A 33 8.53 2.92 5.73
N LEU A 34 7.57 2.74 4.85
CA LEU A 34 7.66 3.10 3.45
C LEU A 34 6.61 4.15 3.16
N MET A 35 7.07 5.34 2.78
CA MET A 35 6.18 6.46 2.53
C MET A 35 6.02 6.67 1.04
N ALA A 36 4.80 6.95 0.61
CA ALA A 36 4.53 7.28 -0.77
C ALA A 36 5.01 8.68 -1.08
N GLN A 37 5.76 8.84 -2.16
CA GLN A 37 6.21 10.16 -2.60
C GLN A 37 5.36 10.72 -3.70
N GLU A 38 4.42 9.95 -4.19
CA GLU A 38 3.46 10.41 -5.18
C GLU A 38 2.16 9.66 -4.97
N GLY A 39 1.08 10.19 -5.52
CA GLY A 39 -0.20 9.56 -5.37
C GLY A 39 -0.46 8.54 -6.46
N ALA A 40 -1.25 7.53 -6.12
CA ALA A 40 -1.61 6.51 -7.11
C ALA A 40 -2.69 5.61 -6.55
N TRP A 41 -3.28 4.86 -7.44
CA TRP A 41 -4.12 3.72 -7.08
C TRP A 41 -3.23 2.50 -7.05
N ILE A 42 -3.19 1.82 -5.91
CA ILE A 42 -2.35 0.65 -5.74
C ILE A 42 -3.27 -0.56 -5.66
N THR A 43 -3.07 -1.52 -6.55
CA THR A 43 -3.97 -2.65 -6.64
C THR A 43 -3.73 -3.64 -5.50
N ALA A 44 -4.75 -4.45 -5.23
CA ALA A 44 -4.63 -5.48 -4.22
C ALA A 44 -3.46 -6.41 -4.52
N ASN A 45 -3.25 -6.73 -5.79
CA ASN A 45 -2.14 -7.60 -6.17
C ASN A 45 -0.79 -6.96 -5.88
N GLN A 46 -0.68 -5.65 -6.09
CA GLN A 46 0.58 -4.95 -5.80
C GLN A 46 0.84 -4.92 -4.30
N ILE A 47 -0.21 -4.70 -3.51
CA ILE A 47 -0.05 -4.69 -2.06
C ILE A 47 0.40 -6.06 -1.57
N GLU A 48 -0.22 -7.11 -2.10
CA GLU A 48 0.13 -8.46 -1.69
C GLU A 48 1.54 -8.81 -2.13
N ALA A 49 1.93 -8.43 -3.34
CA ALA A 49 3.27 -8.70 -3.82
C ALA A 49 4.31 -7.99 -2.95
N ALA A 50 4.03 -6.75 -2.55
CA ALA A 50 4.94 -6.02 -1.68
C ALA A 50 5.06 -6.70 -0.33
N ARG A 51 3.94 -7.13 0.23
CA ARG A 51 3.94 -7.82 1.52
C ARG A 51 4.79 -9.08 1.44
N ILE A 52 4.60 -9.85 0.40
CA ILE A 52 5.35 -11.10 0.25
C ILE A 52 6.84 -10.82 0.11
N ALA A 53 7.21 -9.80 -0.64
CA ALA A 53 8.62 -9.47 -0.82
C ALA A 53 9.26 -9.11 0.52
N MET A 54 8.55 -8.31 1.34
CA MET A 54 9.09 -7.92 2.64
C MET A 54 9.22 -9.12 3.56
N THR A 55 8.17 -9.90 3.68
CA THR A 55 8.19 -10.99 4.65
C THR A 55 9.16 -12.08 4.24
N ARG A 56 9.30 -12.30 2.93
CA ARG A 56 10.25 -13.29 2.48
C ARG A 56 11.69 -12.88 2.81
N TYR A 57 12.00 -11.62 2.66
CA TYR A 57 13.34 -11.16 2.99
C TYR A 57 13.61 -11.22 4.48
N MET A 58 12.62 -10.82 5.28
CA MET A 58 12.79 -10.83 6.73
C MET A 58 12.70 -12.24 7.31
N LYS A 59 12.22 -13.16 6.51
CA LYS A 59 12.06 -14.54 6.91
C LYS A 59 11.13 -14.62 8.10
N ARG A 60 11.61 -15.11 9.24
CA ARG A 60 10.73 -15.26 10.38
C ARG A 60 10.80 -14.12 11.36
N GLY A 61 11.71 -13.20 11.13
CA GLY A 61 11.86 -12.09 12.05
C GLY A 61 10.97 -10.93 11.66
N GLY A 62 10.70 -10.08 12.64
CA GLY A 62 10.05 -8.84 12.36
C GLY A 62 8.55 -8.90 12.31
N LYS A 63 7.97 -7.73 12.31
CA LYS A 63 6.54 -7.54 12.19
C LYS A 63 6.27 -6.54 11.08
N VAL A 64 5.17 -6.74 10.37
CA VAL A 64 4.77 -5.87 9.26
C VAL A 64 3.36 -5.41 9.51
N TRP A 65 3.13 -4.12 9.33
CA TRP A 65 1.78 -3.56 9.35
C TRP A 65 1.53 -2.96 7.98
N ILE A 66 0.35 -3.24 7.44
CA ILE A 66 -0.07 -2.69 6.16
C ILE A 66 -1.14 -1.66 6.44
N ASN A 67 -0.83 -0.40 6.13
CA ASN A 67 -1.71 0.71 6.48
C ASN A 67 -2.65 1.10 5.36
N ILE A 68 -2.62 0.41 4.25
CA ILE A 68 -3.50 0.69 3.14
C ILE A 68 -4.33 -0.54 2.84
N PHE A 69 -5.55 -0.30 2.39
CA PHE A 69 -6.44 -1.40 2.07
C PHE A 69 -7.17 -1.08 0.78
N PRO A 70 -7.30 -2.06 -0.11
CA PRO A 70 -7.92 -1.82 -1.41
C PRO A 70 -9.44 -1.84 -1.28
N ASN A 71 -10.01 -0.70 -1.00
CA ASN A 71 -11.45 -0.61 -0.79
C ASN A 71 -12.18 0.10 -1.93
N LEU A 72 -11.48 0.49 -2.99
CA LEU A 72 -12.09 1.13 -4.13
C LEU A 72 -12.12 0.14 -5.29
N SER A 73 -13.28 -0.03 -5.87
CA SER A 73 -13.46 -0.97 -6.97
C SER A 73 -13.41 -0.22 -8.29
N LEU A 74 -12.55 -0.67 -9.18
CA LEU A 74 -12.47 -0.14 -10.53
C LEU A 74 -12.89 -1.21 -11.49
N THR A 75 -13.78 -0.85 -12.41
CA THR A 75 -14.26 -1.80 -13.40
C THR A 75 -13.36 -1.75 -14.61
N LYS A 76 -12.88 -2.92 -15.03
CA LYS A 76 -12.11 -3.05 -16.24
C LYS A 76 -13.00 -3.56 -17.34
N LYS A 77 -12.89 -2.94 -18.50
CA LYS A 77 -13.64 -3.41 -19.65
C LYS A 77 -12.96 -4.63 -20.23
N PRO A 78 -13.67 -5.74 -20.35
CA PRO A 78 -13.08 -6.88 -21.04
C PRO A 78 -12.95 -6.59 -22.53
N LEU A 79 -12.11 -7.36 -23.18
CA LEU A 79 -11.88 -7.15 -24.59
C LEU A 79 -13.14 -7.39 -25.40
N GLU A 80 -14.03 -8.24 -24.92
CA GLU A 80 -15.26 -8.56 -25.62
C GLU A 80 -16.43 -7.77 -25.12
N THR A 81 -16.20 -6.60 -24.61
CA THR A 81 -17.32 -5.81 -24.10
C THR A 81 -18.36 -5.51 -25.14
N ARG A 82 -17.96 -5.40 -26.38
CA ARG A 82 -18.95 -5.11 -27.40
C ARG A 82 -19.98 -6.21 -27.55
N GLN A 83 -19.71 -7.35 -26.96
CA GLN A 83 -20.70 -8.42 -26.97
C GLN A 83 -21.90 -8.09 -26.12
N GLY A 84 -21.80 -7.14 -25.27
CA GLY A 84 -22.92 -6.76 -24.46
C GLY A 84 -23.22 -7.66 -23.31
N LYS A 85 -22.40 -8.62 -23.06
CA LYS A 85 -22.60 -9.51 -21.94
C LYS A 85 -21.95 -9.00 -20.71
N GLY A 86 -22.08 -7.78 -20.43
CA GLY A 86 -21.28 -7.12 -19.43
C GLY A 86 -21.35 -7.67 -18.03
N LYS A 87 -22.22 -8.64 -17.77
CA LYS A 87 -22.25 -9.14 -16.43
C LYS A 87 -20.92 -9.69 -16.05
N GLY A 88 -20.62 -9.69 -14.81
CA GLY A 88 -19.34 -10.21 -14.39
C GLY A 88 -18.20 -9.36 -14.86
N ASN A 89 -18.39 -8.07 -15.02
CA ASN A 89 -17.27 -7.21 -15.35
C ASN A 89 -16.14 -7.42 -14.36
N PRO A 90 -14.93 -7.60 -14.86
CA PRO A 90 -13.80 -7.75 -13.95
C PRO A 90 -13.67 -6.50 -13.09
N GLU A 91 -13.37 -6.71 -11.85
CA GLU A 91 -13.17 -5.63 -10.92
C GLU A 91 -11.75 -5.69 -10.39
N VAL A 92 -11.15 -4.54 -10.26
CA VAL A 92 -9.85 -4.42 -9.66
C VAL A 92 -10.03 -3.60 -8.40
N TRP A 93 -9.59 -4.17 -7.28
CA TRP A 93 -9.68 -3.46 -6.02
C TRP A 93 -8.38 -2.72 -5.79
N VAL A 94 -8.47 -1.45 -5.46
CA VAL A 94 -7.30 -0.60 -5.29
C VAL A 94 -7.43 0.21 -4.01
N ALA A 95 -6.27 0.58 -3.48
CA ALA A 95 -6.17 1.54 -2.41
C ALA A 95 -5.80 2.88 -3.02
N VAL A 96 -6.47 3.94 -2.57
CA VAL A 96 -6.14 5.29 -3.01
C VAL A 96 -5.06 5.81 -2.09
N VAL A 97 -3.88 6.03 -2.63
CA VAL A 97 -2.73 6.46 -1.85
C VAL A 97 -2.34 7.84 -2.31
N LYS A 98 -2.20 8.75 -1.35
CA LYS A 98 -1.79 10.11 -1.65
C LYS A 98 -0.38 10.34 -1.15
N GLN A 99 0.26 11.35 -1.71
CA GLN A 99 1.62 11.67 -1.34
C GLN A 99 1.74 11.87 0.16
N GLY A 100 2.76 11.27 0.75
CA GLY A 100 3.02 11.40 2.17
C GLY A 100 2.46 10.29 3.03
N LYS A 101 1.71 9.37 2.44
CA LYS A 101 1.10 8.29 3.21
C LYS A 101 2.13 7.23 3.54
N ILE A 102 2.15 6.79 4.80
CA ILE A 102 2.95 5.65 5.21
C ILE A 102 2.15 4.39 4.86
N MET A 103 2.64 3.66 3.88
CA MET A 103 1.90 2.50 3.38
C MET A 103 2.18 1.24 4.17
N PHE A 104 3.43 1.04 4.56
CA PHE A 104 3.84 -0.15 5.29
C PHE A 104 4.73 0.26 6.44
N GLU A 105 4.66 -0.50 7.54
CA GLU A 105 5.54 -0.28 8.68
C GLU A 105 6.16 -1.60 9.06
N ILE A 106 7.38 -1.55 9.56
CA ILE A 106 8.13 -2.73 9.98
C ILE A 106 8.75 -2.45 11.33
N ASP A 107 8.84 -3.48 12.15
CA ASP A 107 9.54 -3.38 13.41
C ASP A 107 10.18 -4.71 13.75
N GLU A 108 10.96 -4.71 14.83
CA GLU A 108 11.60 -5.90 15.36
C GLU A 108 12.61 -6.49 14.40
N VAL A 109 13.25 -5.64 13.62
CA VAL A 109 14.39 -6.01 12.78
C VAL A 109 15.38 -4.87 12.83
N THR A 110 16.60 -5.14 12.39
CA THR A 110 17.61 -4.08 12.32
C THR A 110 17.27 -3.12 11.20
N GLU A 111 17.87 -1.94 11.25
CA GLU A 111 17.61 -0.96 10.22
C GLU A 111 18.07 -1.46 8.85
N GLU A 112 19.18 -2.18 8.81
CA GLU A 112 19.68 -2.71 7.54
C GLU A 112 18.66 -3.65 6.91
N VAL A 113 18.10 -4.54 7.73
CA VAL A 113 17.12 -5.49 7.23
C VAL A 113 15.87 -4.74 6.80
N ALA A 114 15.45 -3.74 7.58
CA ALA A 114 14.26 -2.99 7.24
C ALA A 114 14.43 -2.23 5.93
N ARG A 115 15.59 -1.61 5.73
CA ARG A 115 15.83 -0.88 4.50
C ARG A 115 15.75 -1.78 3.28
N GLU A 116 16.35 -2.95 3.37
CA GLU A 116 16.35 -3.85 2.23
C GLU A 116 14.96 -4.44 2.00
N ALA A 117 14.26 -4.81 3.07
CA ALA A 117 12.93 -5.36 2.93
C ALA A 117 12.00 -4.35 2.27
N LEU A 118 12.06 -3.10 2.72
CA LEU A 118 11.18 -2.08 2.16
C LEU A 118 11.60 -1.70 0.75
N ARG A 119 12.88 -1.77 0.44
CA ARG A 119 13.34 -1.55 -0.93
C ARG A 119 12.76 -2.60 -1.87
N LEU A 120 12.77 -3.85 -1.45
CA LEU A 120 12.22 -4.92 -2.26
C LEU A 120 10.71 -4.73 -2.43
N ALA A 121 10.04 -4.30 -1.37
CA ALA A 121 8.61 -4.03 -1.47
C ALA A 121 8.33 -2.90 -2.45
N SER A 122 9.17 -1.88 -2.45
CA SER A 122 8.93 -0.74 -3.30
C SER A 122 8.99 -1.10 -4.78
N HIS A 123 9.75 -2.13 -5.11
CA HIS A 123 9.82 -2.57 -6.51
C HIS A 123 8.51 -3.16 -7.00
N LYS A 124 7.61 -3.51 -6.10
CA LYS A 124 6.31 -4.07 -6.48
C LYS A 124 5.24 -3.00 -6.56
N LEU A 125 5.59 -1.77 -6.23
CA LEU A 125 4.62 -0.68 -6.22
C LEU A 125 4.86 0.23 -7.40
N PRO A 126 3.81 0.90 -7.88
CA PRO A 126 3.92 1.71 -9.09
C PRO A 126 4.39 3.13 -8.87
N ILE A 127 4.80 3.47 -7.66
CA ILE A 127 5.12 4.85 -7.33
C ILE A 127 6.48 4.93 -6.68
N LYS A 128 7.00 6.14 -6.62
CA LYS A 128 8.21 6.41 -5.89
C LYS A 128 7.93 6.40 -4.41
N THR A 129 8.85 5.87 -3.65
CA THR A 129 8.68 5.72 -2.21
C THR A 129 9.92 6.20 -1.50
N LYS A 130 9.76 6.38 -0.18
CA LYS A 130 10.85 6.83 0.66
C LYS A 130 10.88 5.99 1.93
N PHE A 131 12.05 5.54 2.31
CA PHE A 131 12.25 4.87 3.58
C PHE A 131 12.19 5.92 4.68
N VAL A 132 11.41 5.65 5.72
CA VAL A 132 11.32 6.55 6.85
C VAL A 132 11.59 5.77 8.12
N LYS A 133 12.10 6.47 9.11
CA LYS A 133 12.46 5.88 10.38
C LYS A 133 11.86 6.73 11.47
N LYS A 134 11.34 6.08 12.51
CA LYS A 134 10.79 6.79 13.64
C LYS A 134 11.92 7.43 14.41
N GLU A 135 11.76 8.71 14.72
CA GLU A 135 12.77 9.39 15.48
C GLU A 135 12.58 9.09 16.95
N SER A 136 13.70 8.86 17.62
CA SER A 136 13.64 8.63 19.05
C SER A 136 13.43 9.95 19.77
N GLY A 137 13.10 9.86 21.02
CA GLY A 137 12.93 11.05 21.82
C GLY A 137 14.19 11.90 21.85
N GLU A 138 15.34 11.24 21.91
CA GLU A 138 16.56 12.01 21.91
C GLU A 138 16.76 12.75 20.63
N ASN A 139 16.47 12.11 19.52
CA ASN A 139 16.62 12.77 18.25
C ASN A 139 15.70 13.96 18.16
N ASN A 140 14.51 13.80 18.67
CA ASN A 140 13.56 14.90 18.62
C ASN A 140 13.97 16.05 19.51
N GLU A 141 14.66 15.74 20.55
CA GLU A 141 15.10 16.79 21.45
C GLU A 141 16.22 17.60 20.89
N ASN A 142 16.92 17.10 19.97
CA ASN A 142 18.12 17.79 19.45
C ASN A 142 17.79 18.86 18.45
#